data_d3df91c0bb5f75e96584ee1890d0261e
#
_entry.id   d3df91c0bb5f75e96584ee1890d0261e
#
_cell.length_a   1.000
_cell.length_b   1.000
_cell.length_c   1.000
_cell.angle_alpha   90.00
_cell.angle_beta   90.00
_cell.angle_gamma   90.00
#
_symmetry.space_group_name_H-M   'P 1'
#
loop_
_entity.id
_entity.type
_entity.pdbx_description
1 polymer ?
#
loop_
_entity_poly.entity_id
_entity_poly.type
_entity_poly.pdbx_seq_one_letter_code
_entity_poly.pdbx_strand_id
1 'polypeptide(L)'
;MNSIVLTLAGISIFMMAGCNLKKAATEDMVTENISNAVSQYSLMTNRIEASDCIMNPKTLDEKQQVVYASYDDWTSGFFPGSMWYLYQLTGDEKWEKLAVKYTESLDSVQYLTWHHDVGFMVGCSYLNGMRLGQKDYKSVVLQTARSLSTRFRSGAGIIQSWDADKGWQAQRGWKCPVIIDNMMNLELLFEATRLSGDSTYYNMAVSHADRTLKEHFRSDGSCYHVVDYDPETGTVRSRQTAQGYADESAWARGQAWAIYGYTVCYRYTHKPEYWEQACRIYDFIFTNKHLASDLIPYWDYDALNIPNEPRDVSAAAITAAALYELSMYLPNRRYKKTADKILASLSTPAYRAKVGENGNFILMHSVGSIPHNAEVDVPLNYADYYFLEALSRKREMEKQVVCKKVL
;
A
#
# COMPACT_ATOMS: atom_id res chain seq x y z
N MET A 1 48.27 -22.49 28.83
CA MET A 1 47.75 -21.94 27.56
C MET A 1 46.45 -22.66 27.06
N ASN A 2 45.68 -23.35 27.91
CA ASN A 2 44.55 -24.15 27.47
C ASN A 2 43.15 -23.66 27.93
N SER A 3 43.03 -22.48 28.56
CA SER A 3 41.75 -22.00 29.07
C SER A 3 41.08 -20.90 28.20
N ILE A 4 41.76 -20.35 27.19
CA ILE A 4 41.22 -19.23 26.37
C ILE A 4 40.54 -19.75 25.09
N VAL A 5 40.85 -20.96 24.63
CA VAL A 5 40.30 -21.52 23.39
C VAL A 5 38.85 -22.03 23.58
N LEU A 6 38.52 -22.49 24.79
CA LEU A 6 37.15 -23.01 25.07
C LEU A 6 36.06 -21.94 25.16
N THR A 7 36.43 -20.70 25.55
CA THR A 7 35.47 -19.60 25.70
C THR A 7 35.05 -18.99 24.36
N LEU A 8 35.96 -18.97 23.38
CA LEU A 8 35.65 -18.43 22.03
C LEU A 8 34.79 -19.41 21.20
N ALA A 9 35.00 -20.70 21.35
CA ALA A 9 34.14 -21.70 20.66
C ALA A 9 32.71 -21.74 21.23
N GLY A 10 32.53 -21.58 22.54
CA GLY A 10 31.23 -21.51 23.20
C GLY A 10 30.41 -20.29 22.77
N ILE A 11 31.02 -19.12 22.63
CA ILE A 11 30.34 -17.88 22.19
C ILE A 11 29.95 -17.97 20.72
N SER A 12 30.77 -18.56 19.84
CA SER A 12 30.43 -18.74 18.42
C SER A 12 29.28 -19.73 18.21
N ILE A 13 29.20 -20.81 18.99
CA ILE A 13 28.13 -21.80 18.93
C ILE A 13 26.80 -21.20 19.43
N PHE A 14 26.83 -20.38 20.50
CA PHE A 14 25.63 -19.69 21.00
C PHE A 14 25.11 -18.62 20.04
N MET A 15 25.99 -17.89 19.34
CA MET A 15 25.57 -16.91 18.32
C MET A 15 24.99 -17.59 17.07
N MET A 16 25.55 -18.71 16.63
CA MET A 16 25.00 -19.47 15.49
C MET A 16 23.67 -20.15 15.82
N ALA A 17 23.52 -20.71 17.01
CA ALA A 17 22.26 -21.27 17.48
C ALA A 17 21.16 -20.21 17.62
N GLY A 18 21.46 -19.05 18.18
CA GLY A 18 20.53 -17.94 18.29
C GLY A 18 20.11 -17.33 16.93
N CYS A 19 21.02 -17.31 15.95
CA CYS A 19 20.70 -16.90 14.57
C CYS A 19 19.81 -17.93 13.86
N ASN A 20 20.04 -19.21 14.04
CA ASN A 20 19.24 -20.27 13.44
C ASN A 20 17.85 -20.36 14.06
N LEU A 21 17.70 -20.20 15.36
CA LEU A 21 16.41 -20.16 16.06
C LEU A 21 15.56 -18.95 15.63
N LYS A 22 16.15 -17.76 15.51
CA LYS A 22 15.45 -16.57 15.00
C LYS A 22 15.03 -16.74 13.54
N LYS A 23 15.84 -17.39 12.71
CA LYS A 23 15.53 -17.63 11.31
C LYS A 23 14.37 -18.63 11.19
N ALA A 24 14.39 -19.73 11.93
CA ALA A 24 13.31 -20.72 11.97
C ALA A 24 11.99 -20.08 12.44
N ALA A 25 11.99 -19.31 13.53
CA ALA A 25 10.79 -18.66 14.04
C ALA A 25 10.20 -17.62 13.06
N THR A 26 11.04 -16.98 12.24
CA THR A 26 10.59 -15.99 11.24
C THR A 26 10.03 -16.66 10.00
N GLU A 27 10.62 -17.79 9.59
CA GLU A 27 10.14 -18.62 8.49
C GLU A 27 8.81 -19.29 8.84
N ASP A 28 8.64 -19.71 10.11
CA ASP A 28 7.37 -20.22 10.64
C ASP A 28 6.28 -19.13 10.61
N MET A 29 6.56 -17.90 11.02
CA MET A 29 5.59 -16.79 10.99
C MET A 29 5.12 -16.48 9.55
N VAL A 30 6.03 -16.41 8.58
CA VAL A 30 5.66 -16.13 7.18
C VAL A 30 4.80 -17.27 6.64
N THR A 31 5.18 -18.52 6.88
CA THR A 31 4.45 -19.72 6.44
C THR A 31 3.05 -19.77 7.07
N GLU A 32 2.95 -19.48 8.37
CA GLU A 32 1.67 -19.46 9.08
C GLU A 32 0.72 -18.38 8.52
N ASN A 33 1.23 -17.18 8.24
CA ASN A 33 0.41 -16.11 7.65
C ASN A 33 -0.05 -16.46 6.22
N ILE A 34 0.81 -17.07 5.41
CA ILE A 34 0.42 -17.56 4.08
C ILE A 34 -0.67 -18.61 4.20
N SER A 35 -0.55 -19.57 5.11
CA SER A 35 -1.56 -20.60 5.35
C SER A 35 -2.90 -20.01 5.80
N ASN A 36 -2.88 -19.05 6.72
CA ASN A 36 -4.07 -18.33 7.16
C ASN A 36 -4.73 -17.59 5.98
N ALA A 37 -3.96 -16.83 5.20
CA ALA A 37 -4.45 -16.07 4.05
C ALA A 37 -5.06 -16.99 2.98
N VAL A 38 -4.40 -18.12 2.65
CA VAL A 38 -4.92 -19.13 1.73
C VAL A 38 -6.26 -19.69 2.23
N SER A 39 -6.37 -19.98 3.52
CA SER A 39 -7.60 -20.52 4.11
C SER A 39 -8.73 -19.48 4.08
N GLN A 40 -8.47 -18.22 4.50
CA GLN A 40 -9.44 -17.13 4.46
C GLN A 40 -9.95 -16.86 3.04
N TYR A 41 -9.04 -16.66 2.09
CA TYR A 41 -9.40 -16.38 0.71
C TYR A 41 -10.05 -17.59 0.01
N SER A 42 -9.73 -18.84 0.39
CA SER A 42 -10.44 -20.01 -0.12
C SER A 42 -11.91 -20.02 0.32
N LEU A 43 -12.20 -19.69 1.58
CA LEU A 43 -13.57 -19.57 2.07
C LEU A 43 -14.31 -18.42 1.39
N MET A 44 -13.65 -17.26 1.23
CA MET A 44 -14.19 -16.08 0.57
C MET A 44 -14.53 -16.37 -0.89
N THR A 45 -13.57 -16.89 -1.67
CA THR A 45 -13.77 -17.20 -3.09
C THR A 45 -14.79 -18.29 -3.32
N ASN A 46 -14.81 -19.36 -2.52
CA ASN A 46 -15.82 -20.42 -2.64
C ASN A 46 -17.24 -19.88 -2.45
N ARG A 47 -17.44 -18.95 -1.51
CA ARG A 47 -18.75 -18.29 -1.29
C ARG A 47 -19.18 -17.45 -2.51
N ILE A 48 -18.25 -16.70 -3.09
CA ILE A 48 -18.54 -15.83 -4.25
C ILE A 48 -18.79 -16.67 -5.50
N GLU A 49 -17.93 -17.66 -5.77
CA GLU A 49 -18.09 -18.54 -6.93
C GLU A 49 -19.41 -19.30 -6.91
N ALA A 50 -19.93 -19.62 -5.71
CA ALA A 50 -21.25 -20.25 -5.57
C ALA A 50 -22.42 -19.36 -5.97
N SER A 51 -22.24 -18.03 -6.06
CA SER A 51 -23.27 -17.09 -6.49
C SER A 51 -23.33 -16.88 -8.01
N ASP A 52 -22.37 -17.43 -8.75
CA ASP A 52 -22.20 -17.25 -10.21
C ASP A 52 -22.13 -15.78 -10.66
N CYS A 53 -21.70 -14.90 -9.75
CA CYS A 53 -21.52 -13.47 -9.99
C CYS A 53 -20.09 -13.04 -9.76
N ILE A 54 -19.66 -12.00 -10.50
CA ILE A 54 -18.38 -11.32 -10.19
C ILE A 54 -18.62 -10.32 -9.07
N MET A 55 -18.01 -10.55 -7.93
CA MET A 55 -18.13 -9.69 -6.74
C MET A 55 -16.75 -9.45 -6.14
N ASN A 56 -16.36 -8.19 -5.96
CA ASN A 56 -15.10 -7.79 -5.34
C ASN A 56 -15.32 -7.44 -3.86
N PRO A 57 -15.01 -8.31 -2.90
CA PRO A 57 -15.14 -8.00 -1.47
C PRO A 57 -14.34 -6.77 -1.10
N LYS A 58 -14.95 -5.84 -0.36
CA LYS A 58 -14.34 -4.57 0.05
C LYS A 58 -14.13 -4.50 1.55
N THR A 59 -15.20 -4.73 2.32
CA THR A 59 -15.24 -4.54 3.77
C THR A 59 -16.44 -5.28 4.39
N LEU A 60 -16.70 -5.04 5.66
CA LEU A 60 -17.92 -5.44 6.36
C LEU A 60 -18.78 -4.22 6.71
N ASP A 61 -20.10 -4.39 6.65
CA ASP A 61 -21.05 -3.41 7.17
C ASP A 61 -21.26 -3.55 8.70
N GLU A 62 -22.10 -2.69 9.26
CA GLU A 62 -22.45 -2.70 10.69
C GLU A 62 -23.09 -4.03 11.16
N LYS A 63 -23.66 -4.81 10.24
CA LYS A 63 -24.26 -6.13 10.50
C LYS A 63 -23.27 -7.27 10.26
N GLN A 64 -22.00 -6.97 10.07
CA GLN A 64 -20.94 -7.93 9.75
C GLN A 64 -21.19 -8.68 8.43
N GLN A 65 -21.92 -8.07 7.47
CA GLN A 65 -22.11 -8.61 6.13
C GLN A 65 -21.04 -8.05 5.20
N VAL A 66 -20.57 -8.88 4.26
CA VAL A 66 -19.57 -8.46 3.27
C VAL A 66 -20.19 -7.44 2.33
N VAL A 67 -19.57 -6.28 2.24
CA VAL A 67 -19.83 -5.24 1.24
C VAL A 67 -18.93 -5.49 0.04
N TYR A 68 -19.48 -5.39 -1.15
CA TYR A 68 -18.78 -5.60 -2.40
C TYR A 68 -18.58 -4.28 -3.15
N ALA A 69 -17.39 -4.07 -3.67
CA ALA A 69 -17.04 -2.94 -4.51
C ALA A 69 -17.62 -3.10 -5.91
N SER A 70 -18.15 -2.03 -6.48
CA SER A 70 -18.41 -1.95 -7.93
C SER A 70 -17.10 -1.94 -8.72
N TYR A 71 -17.16 -2.18 -10.02
CA TYR A 71 -15.94 -2.20 -10.85
C TYR A 71 -15.21 -0.85 -10.88
N ASP A 72 -15.93 0.25 -10.70
CA ASP A 72 -15.44 1.63 -10.70
C ASP A 72 -15.11 2.19 -9.29
N ASP A 73 -15.26 1.37 -8.25
CA ASP A 73 -14.76 1.71 -6.91
C ASP A 73 -13.22 1.63 -6.90
N TRP A 74 -12.56 2.62 -6.31
CA TRP A 74 -11.10 2.69 -6.24
C TRP A 74 -10.43 1.45 -5.63
N THR A 75 -11.19 0.68 -4.84
CA THR A 75 -10.70 -0.54 -4.19
C THR A 75 -10.84 -1.80 -5.02
N SER A 76 -11.45 -1.73 -6.22
CA SER A 76 -11.80 -2.92 -7.02
C SER A 76 -10.58 -3.74 -7.45
N GLY A 77 -9.40 -3.11 -7.61
CA GLY A 77 -8.18 -3.78 -8.02
C GLY A 77 -7.48 -4.60 -6.92
N PHE A 78 -7.80 -4.38 -5.64
CA PHE A 78 -7.06 -5.03 -4.54
C PHE A 78 -7.44 -6.51 -4.35
N PHE A 79 -8.67 -6.88 -4.58
CA PHE A 79 -9.08 -8.28 -4.48
C PHE A 79 -8.38 -9.19 -5.50
N PRO A 80 -8.40 -8.89 -6.82
CA PRO A 80 -7.59 -9.63 -7.78
C PRO A 80 -6.08 -9.51 -7.49
N GLY A 81 -5.62 -8.35 -7.02
CA GLY A 81 -4.23 -8.14 -6.62
C GLY A 81 -3.78 -9.07 -5.49
N SER A 82 -4.63 -9.28 -4.49
CA SER A 82 -4.37 -10.24 -3.41
C SER A 82 -4.24 -11.67 -3.93
N MET A 83 -5.05 -12.06 -4.91
CA MET A 83 -4.94 -13.39 -5.54
C MET A 83 -3.66 -13.55 -6.36
N TRP A 84 -3.16 -12.50 -7.01
CA TRP A 84 -1.84 -12.51 -7.65
C TRP A 84 -0.72 -12.75 -6.64
N TYR A 85 -0.78 -12.14 -5.46
CA TYR A 85 0.20 -12.42 -4.40
C TYR A 85 0.04 -13.83 -3.83
N LEU A 86 -1.17 -14.34 -3.65
CA LEU A 86 -1.38 -15.74 -3.23
C LEU A 86 -0.78 -16.72 -4.26
N TYR A 87 -0.94 -16.46 -5.56
CA TYR A 87 -0.27 -17.23 -6.60
C TYR A 87 1.26 -17.21 -6.45
N GLN A 88 1.85 -16.03 -6.34
CA GLN A 88 3.30 -15.87 -6.14
C GLN A 88 3.79 -16.57 -4.86
N LEU A 89 3.00 -16.47 -3.80
CA LEU A 89 3.35 -17.04 -2.49
C LEU A 89 3.19 -18.57 -2.42
N THR A 90 2.33 -19.17 -3.19
CA THR A 90 2.01 -20.60 -3.11
C THR A 90 2.43 -21.40 -4.33
N GLY A 91 2.46 -20.80 -5.51
CA GLY A 91 2.60 -21.48 -6.79
C GLY A 91 1.34 -22.27 -7.21
N ASP A 92 0.22 -22.12 -6.49
CA ASP A 92 -1.03 -22.84 -6.79
C ASP A 92 -1.79 -22.12 -7.92
N GLU A 93 -1.94 -22.82 -9.06
CA GLU A 93 -2.64 -22.33 -10.26
C GLU A 93 -4.10 -21.93 -10.01
N LYS A 94 -4.74 -22.40 -8.93
CA LYS A 94 -6.06 -21.94 -8.53
C LYS A 94 -6.08 -20.43 -8.38
N TRP A 95 -5.07 -19.88 -7.72
CA TRP A 95 -4.98 -18.44 -7.47
C TRP A 95 -4.73 -17.64 -8.75
N GLU A 96 -3.92 -18.19 -9.67
CA GLU A 96 -3.71 -17.56 -10.97
C GLU A 96 -5.02 -17.48 -11.77
N LYS A 97 -5.78 -18.57 -11.84
CA LYS A 97 -7.07 -18.63 -12.55
C LYS A 97 -8.07 -17.61 -11.99
N LEU A 98 -8.20 -17.53 -10.67
CA LEU A 98 -9.06 -16.56 -10.00
C LEU A 98 -8.54 -15.12 -10.21
N ALA A 99 -7.24 -14.88 -10.07
CA ALA A 99 -6.65 -13.58 -10.30
C ALA A 99 -6.90 -13.07 -11.74
N VAL A 100 -6.75 -13.92 -12.74
CA VAL A 100 -7.09 -13.61 -14.15
C VAL A 100 -8.57 -13.23 -14.28
N LYS A 101 -9.48 -14.11 -13.79
CA LYS A 101 -10.94 -13.91 -13.88
C LYS A 101 -11.36 -12.54 -13.29
N TYR A 102 -10.89 -12.21 -12.09
CA TYR A 102 -11.25 -10.97 -11.41
C TYR A 102 -10.49 -9.74 -11.95
N THR A 103 -9.26 -9.89 -12.44
CA THR A 103 -8.54 -8.83 -13.15
C THR A 103 -9.28 -8.45 -14.43
N GLU A 104 -9.61 -9.42 -15.27
CA GLU A 104 -10.25 -9.17 -16.57
C GLU A 104 -11.69 -8.64 -16.44
N SER A 105 -12.35 -8.90 -15.31
CA SER A 105 -13.66 -8.29 -15.02
C SER A 105 -13.61 -6.76 -14.84
N LEU A 106 -12.41 -6.20 -14.64
CA LEU A 106 -12.17 -4.77 -14.51
C LEU A 106 -11.80 -4.08 -15.84
N ASP A 107 -12.05 -4.72 -17.00
CA ASP A 107 -11.61 -4.19 -18.31
C ASP A 107 -12.12 -2.77 -18.59
N SER A 108 -13.33 -2.44 -18.17
CA SER A 108 -13.93 -1.10 -18.34
C SER A 108 -13.19 0.01 -17.59
N VAL A 109 -12.41 -0.31 -16.54
CA VAL A 109 -11.67 0.66 -15.73
C VAL A 109 -10.67 1.47 -16.56
N GLN A 110 -10.11 0.87 -17.61
CA GLN A 110 -9.13 1.54 -18.48
C GLN A 110 -9.66 2.82 -19.14
N TYR A 111 -10.99 3.01 -19.19
CA TYR A 111 -11.63 4.18 -19.82
C TYR A 111 -12.15 5.22 -18.82
N LEU A 112 -11.99 5.00 -17.50
CA LEU A 112 -12.43 5.95 -16.48
C LEU A 112 -11.50 7.18 -16.46
N THR A 113 -12.12 8.37 -16.42
CA THR A 113 -11.42 9.67 -16.48
C THR A 113 -11.84 10.64 -15.38
N TRP A 114 -12.81 10.30 -14.53
CA TRP A 114 -13.42 11.19 -13.57
C TRP A 114 -12.75 11.18 -12.17
N HIS A 115 -11.83 10.24 -11.92
CA HIS A 115 -10.97 10.21 -10.73
C HIS A 115 -9.57 9.67 -11.07
N HIS A 116 -8.62 9.84 -10.16
CA HIS A 116 -7.23 9.43 -10.38
C HIS A 116 -6.95 7.96 -10.07
N ASP A 117 -7.85 7.28 -9.35
CA ASP A 117 -7.59 5.97 -8.74
C ASP A 117 -7.48 4.81 -9.74
N VAL A 118 -7.64 5.08 -11.03
CA VAL A 118 -7.39 4.08 -12.09
C VAL A 118 -5.99 3.49 -12.00
N GLY A 119 -5.03 4.25 -11.43
CA GLY A 119 -3.68 3.75 -11.15
C GLY A 119 -3.66 2.69 -10.04
N PHE A 120 -4.43 2.85 -8.97
CA PHE A 120 -4.64 1.82 -7.95
C PHE A 120 -5.31 0.57 -8.55
N MET A 121 -6.42 0.78 -9.27
CA MET A 121 -7.24 -0.31 -9.78
C MET A 121 -6.47 -1.19 -10.75
N VAL A 122 -5.81 -0.57 -11.75
CA VAL A 122 -5.03 -1.28 -12.78
C VAL A 122 -3.63 -1.68 -12.25
N GLY A 123 -3.04 -0.86 -11.38
CA GLY A 123 -1.74 -1.15 -10.76
C GLY A 123 -1.77 -2.43 -9.92
N CYS A 124 -2.77 -2.58 -9.07
CA CYS A 124 -2.90 -3.74 -8.21
C CYS A 124 -3.38 -5.00 -8.94
N SER A 125 -4.11 -4.87 -10.04
CA SER A 125 -4.67 -5.98 -10.82
C SER A 125 -3.82 -6.33 -12.05
N TYR A 126 -3.92 -5.55 -13.10
CA TYR A 126 -3.28 -5.81 -14.40
C TYR A 126 -1.74 -5.76 -14.35
N LEU A 127 -1.14 -4.77 -13.66
CA LEU A 127 0.31 -4.72 -13.53
C LEU A 127 0.85 -5.89 -12.71
N ASN A 128 0.13 -6.33 -11.67
CA ASN A 128 0.51 -7.55 -10.95
C ASN A 128 0.34 -8.79 -11.83
N GLY A 129 -0.69 -8.85 -12.67
CA GLY A 129 -0.83 -9.92 -13.67
C GLY A 129 0.38 -10.00 -14.61
N MET A 130 0.89 -8.85 -15.06
CA MET A 130 2.11 -8.80 -15.89
C MET A 130 3.36 -9.22 -15.12
N ARG A 131 3.52 -8.77 -13.88
CA ARG A 131 4.73 -9.00 -13.06
C ARG A 131 4.79 -10.40 -12.47
N LEU A 132 3.67 -10.89 -11.96
CA LEU A 132 3.59 -12.12 -11.16
C LEU A 132 3.04 -13.30 -11.97
N GLY A 133 2.13 -13.04 -12.91
CA GLY A 133 1.48 -14.03 -13.76
C GLY A 133 1.98 -14.08 -15.20
N GLN A 134 2.93 -13.21 -15.58
CA GLN A 134 3.47 -13.11 -16.95
C GLN A 134 2.40 -12.93 -18.05
N LYS A 135 1.28 -12.26 -17.70
CA LYS A 135 0.17 -11.99 -18.64
C LYS A 135 0.51 -10.79 -19.52
N ASP A 136 0.00 -10.79 -20.74
CA ASP A 136 0.13 -9.63 -21.65
C ASP A 136 -1.10 -8.71 -21.50
N TYR A 137 -0.98 -7.74 -20.62
CA TYR A 137 -1.97 -6.69 -20.41
C TYR A 137 -1.48 -5.30 -20.85
N LYS A 138 -0.48 -5.26 -21.70
CA LYS A 138 0.14 -4.01 -22.18
C LYS A 138 -0.89 -3.02 -22.72
N SER A 139 -1.86 -3.48 -23.51
CA SER A 139 -2.89 -2.61 -24.11
C SER A 139 -3.74 -1.90 -23.07
N VAL A 140 -4.18 -2.63 -22.03
CA VAL A 140 -4.99 -2.11 -20.92
C VAL A 140 -4.19 -1.07 -20.12
N VAL A 141 -2.93 -1.38 -19.78
CA VAL A 141 -2.06 -0.46 -19.05
C VAL A 141 -1.84 0.84 -19.80
N LEU A 142 -1.57 0.78 -21.11
CA LEU A 142 -1.38 1.97 -21.94
C LEU A 142 -2.67 2.78 -22.12
N GLN A 143 -3.82 2.11 -22.27
CA GLN A 143 -5.10 2.82 -22.32
C GLN A 143 -5.41 3.50 -20.99
N THR A 144 -5.20 2.83 -19.86
CA THR A 144 -5.39 3.42 -18.53
C THR A 144 -4.48 4.63 -18.31
N ALA A 145 -3.23 4.56 -18.75
CA ALA A 145 -2.30 5.70 -18.68
C ALA A 145 -2.78 6.90 -19.50
N ARG A 146 -3.38 6.68 -20.70
CA ARG A 146 -4.02 7.75 -21.48
C ARG A 146 -5.19 8.35 -20.70
N SER A 147 -6.05 7.52 -20.10
CA SER A 147 -7.18 7.99 -19.30
C SER A 147 -6.73 8.82 -18.09
N LEU A 148 -5.74 8.34 -17.32
CA LEU A 148 -5.16 9.09 -16.20
C LEU A 148 -4.54 10.42 -16.65
N SER A 149 -3.86 10.43 -17.80
CA SER A 149 -3.19 11.62 -18.35
C SER A 149 -4.17 12.76 -18.66
N THR A 150 -5.46 12.45 -18.92
CA THR A 150 -6.48 13.50 -19.12
C THR A 150 -6.71 14.36 -17.88
N ARG A 151 -6.30 13.88 -16.71
CA ARG A 151 -6.38 14.60 -15.44
C ARG A 151 -5.16 15.47 -15.15
N PHE A 152 -4.13 15.42 -15.99
CA PHE A 152 -2.95 16.25 -15.83
C PHE A 152 -3.26 17.71 -16.16
N ARG A 153 -2.95 18.60 -15.23
CA ARG A 153 -3.09 20.07 -15.36
C ARG A 153 -1.71 20.67 -15.55
N SER A 154 -1.36 20.96 -16.79
CA SER A 154 -0.01 21.42 -17.16
C SER A 154 0.38 22.73 -16.49
N GLY A 155 -0.57 23.67 -16.29
CA GLY A 155 -0.32 24.92 -15.59
C GLY A 155 0.07 24.74 -14.12
N ALA A 156 -0.49 23.70 -13.48
CA ALA A 156 -0.16 23.35 -12.09
C ALA A 156 0.93 22.26 -11.98
N GLY A 157 1.19 21.53 -13.05
CA GLY A 157 2.16 20.42 -13.08
C GLY A 157 1.74 19.20 -12.26
N ILE A 158 0.42 18.97 -12.09
CA ILE A 158 -0.15 17.90 -11.24
C ILE A 158 -1.27 17.14 -11.94
N ILE A 159 -1.55 15.95 -11.42
CA ILE A 159 -2.72 15.15 -11.75
C ILE A 159 -3.82 15.46 -10.74
N GLN A 160 -4.95 15.96 -11.21
CA GLN A 160 -6.12 16.27 -10.36
C GLN A 160 -6.74 14.99 -9.83
N SER A 161 -7.02 14.93 -8.52
CA SER A 161 -7.54 13.73 -7.88
C SER A 161 -9.03 13.51 -8.15
N TRP A 162 -9.86 14.47 -7.84
CA TRP A 162 -11.32 14.41 -7.95
C TRP A 162 -11.86 15.54 -8.81
N ASP A 163 -13.05 15.34 -9.39
CA ASP A 163 -13.81 16.44 -9.96
C ASP A 163 -14.29 17.35 -8.80
N ALA A 164 -14.09 18.65 -8.94
CA ALA A 164 -14.38 19.60 -7.87
C ALA A 164 -15.81 20.19 -7.95
N ASP A 165 -16.53 19.90 -9.03
CA ASP A 165 -17.87 20.45 -9.33
C ASP A 165 -19.01 19.45 -9.04
N LYS A 166 -18.71 18.26 -8.50
CA LYS A 166 -19.68 17.21 -8.26
C LYS A 166 -19.59 16.65 -6.83
N GLY A 167 -20.70 16.02 -6.41
CA GLY A 167 -20.77 15.33 -5.13
C GLY A 167 -20.45 16.22 -3.93
N TRP A 168 -19.89 15.64 -2.89
CA TRP A 168 -19.46 16.35 -1.68
C TRP A 168 -18.26 17.27 -1.92
N GLN A 169 -17.45 17.00 -2.95
CA GLN A 169 -16.30 17.81 -3.32
C GLN A 169 -16.71 19.24 -3.74
N ALA A 170 -17.87 19.38 -4.41
CA ALA A 170 -18.39 20.68 -4.81
C ALA A 170 -18.67 21.63 -3.61
N GLN A 171 -18.92 21.06 -2.44
CA GLN A 171 -19.19 21.84 -1.21
C GLN A 171 -17.91 22.36 -0.56
N ARG A 172 -16.73 21.90 -0.99
CA ARG A 172 -15.43 22.26 -0.40
C ARG A 172 -14.81 23.52 -1.01
N GLY A 173 -15.37 24.05 -2.08
CA GLY A 173 -14.86 25.22 -2.78
C GLY A 173 -13.51 25.01 -3.49
N TRP A 174 -13.12 23.77 -3.72
CA TRP A 174 -11.91 23.40 -4.44
C TRP A 174 -12.03 23.74 -5.93
N LYS A 175 -10.88 23.95 -6.60
CA LYS A 175 -10.78 24.04 -8.05
C LYS A 175 -10.04 22.86 -8.65
N CYS A 176 -8.92 22.47 -8.06
CA CYS A 176 -8.08 21.40 -8.53
C CYS A 176 -7.47 20.66 -7.31
N PRO A 177 -8.29 19.86 -6.61
CA PRO A 177 -7.82 19.16 -5.42
C PRO A 177 -6.88 18.01 -5.80
N VAL A 178 -5.80 17.88 -5.06
CA VAL A 178 -4.84 16.79 -5.14
C VAL A 178 -4.69 16.19 -3.74
N ILE A 179 -4.94 14.89 -3.62
CA ILE A 179 -4.70 14.16 -2.37
C ILE A 179 -3.37 13.43 -2.44
N ILE A 180 -2.75 13.20 -1.29
CA ILE A 180 -1.45 12.52 -1.19
C ILE A 180 -1.49 11.11 -1.77
N ASP A 181 -2.63 10.45 -1.75
CA ASP A 181 -2.90 9.13 -2.33
C ASP A 181 -2.54 9.05 -3.82
N ASN A 182 -2.59 10.19 -4.53
CA ASN A 182 -2.27 10.26 -5.94
C ASN A 182 -0.83 9.81 -6.27
N MET A 183 0.07 9.87 -5.31
CA MET A 183 1.42 9.34 -5.45
C MET A 183 1.43 7.84 -5.80
N MET A 184 0.40 7.09 -5.42
CA MET A 184 0.25 5.66 -5.72
C MET A 184 -0.12 5.39 -7.19
N ASN A 185 -0.68 6.38 -7.88
CA ASN A 185 -1.08 6.26 -9.29
C ASN A 185 0.08 6.50 -10.27
N LEU A 186 1.22 7.02 -9.79
CA LEU A 186 2.37 7.36 -10.63
C LEU A 186 3.07 6.12 -11.19
N GLU A 187 3.02 4.98 -10.51
CA GLU A 187 3.60 3.73 -10.99
C GLU A 187 3.03 3.32 -12.35
N LEU A 188 1.71 3.52 -12.57
CA LEU A 188 1.07 3.28 -13.86
C LEU A 188 1.73 4.08 -14.99
N LEU A 189 2.04 5.35 -14.75
CA LEU A 189 2.67 6.22 -15.75
C LEU A 189 4.14 5.84 -16.02
N PHE A 190 4.89 5.48 -15.01
CA PHE A 190 6.24 4.95 -15.18
C PHE A 190 6.24 3.66 -15.98
N GLU A 191 5.34 2.73 -15.69
CA GLU A 191 5.19 1.49 -16.45
C GLU A 191 4.72 1.74 -17.87
N ALA A 192 3.82 2.69 -18.09
CA ALA A 192 3.41 3.07 -19.44
C ALA A 192 4.59 3.60 -20.29
N THR A 193 5.48 4.39 -19.68
CA THR A 193 6.72 4.81 -20.34
C THR A 193 7.60 3.60 -20.68
N ARG A 194 7.82 2.69 -19.74
CA ARG A 194 8.64 1.49 -19.95
C ARG A 194 8.08 0.60 -21.08
N LEU A 195 6.77 0.49 -21.18
CA LEU A 195 6.08 -0.35 -22.16
C LEU A 195 5.99 0.28 -23.56
N SER A 196 5.86 1.60 -23.63
CA SER A 196 5.64 2.32 -24.91
C SER A 196 6.89 3.02 -25.44
N GLY A 197 7.85 3.36 -24.58
CA GLY A 197 8.95 4.27 -24.90
C GLY A 197 8.55 5.76 -24.90
N ASP A 198 7.28 6.09 -24.64
CA ASP A 198 6.80 7.47 -24.59
C ASP A 198 7.13 8.12 -23.24
N SER A 199 8.06 9.06 -23.25
CA SER A 199 8.49 9.79 -22.05
C SER A 199 7.47 10.80 -21.52
N THR A 200 6.39 11.06 -22.22
CA THR A 200 5.33 11.98 -21.79
C THR A 200 4.75 11.53 -20.44
N TYR A 201 4.51 10.23 -20.27
CA TYR A 201 4.00 9.66 -19.03
C TYR A 201 5.01 9.82 -17.86
N TYR A 202 6.29 9.54 -18.12
CA TYR A 202 7.36 9.76 -17.14
C TYR A 202 7.43 11.21 -16.69
N ASN A 203 7.38 12.15 -17.64
CA ASN A 203 7.44 13.58 -17.35
C ASN A 203 6.24 14.04 -16.51
N MET A 204 5.04 13.54 -16.79
CA MET A 204 3.84 13.81 -15.96
C MET A 204 4.01 13.28 -14.53
N ALA A 205 4.49 12.05 -14.38
CA ALA A 205 4.71 11.45 -13.06
C ALA A 205 5.76 12.21 -12.25
N VAL A 206 6.89 12.56 -12.86
CA VAL A 206 7.95 13.35 -12.21
C VAL A 206 7.46 14.75 -11.86
N SER A 207 6.76 15.43 -12.78
CA SER A 207 6.17 16.75 -12.51
C SER A 207 5.24 16.73 -11.30
N HIS A 208 4.35 15.73 -11.24
CA HIS A 208 3.45 15.54 -10.10
C HIS A 208 4.21 15.27 -8.80
N ALA A 209 5.19 14.37 -8.82
CA ALA A 209 5.98 14.02 -7.65
C ALA A 209 6.80 15.20 -7.12
N ASP A 210 7.46 15.96 -8.00
CA ASP A 210 8.22 17.17 -7.64
C ASP A 210 7.31 18.25 -7.04
N ARG A 211 6.10 18.41 -7.60
CA ARG A 211 5.13 19.37 -7.08
C ARG A 211 4.57 18.95 -5.72
N THR A 212 4.27 17.68 -5.55
CA THR A 212 3.83 17.10 -4.29
C THR A 212 4.93 17.23 -3.22
N LEU A 213 6.19 16.98 -3.57
CA LEU A 213 7.34 17.15 -2.68
C LEU A 213 7.42 18.57 -2.11
N LYS A 214 7.15 19.56 -2.95
CA LYS A 214 7.24 20.97 -2.57
C LYS A 214 6.06 21.45 -1.73
N GLU A 215 4.83 20.98 -2.03
CA GLU A 215 3.62 21.64 -1.53
C GLU A 215 2.84 20.82 -0.49
N HIS A 216 3.01 19.50 -0.44
CA HIS A 216 2.23 18.63 0.45
C HIS A 216 2.90 18.36 1.81
N PHE A 217 4.18 18.71 1.99
CA PHE A 217 4.90 18.34 3.21
C PHE A 217 5.14 19.53 4.14
N ARG A 218 5.00 19.25 5.44
CA ARG A 218 5.41 20.15 6.51
C ARG A 218 6.90 19.98 6.82
N SER A 219 7.46 20.90 7.59
CA SER A 219 8.89 20.88 7.95
C SER A 219 9.30 19.67 8.76
N ASP A 220 8.38 19.04 9.49
CA ASP A 220 8.60 17.83 10.28
C ASP A 220 8.55 16.52 9.46
N GLY A 221 8.22 16.61 8.16
CA GLY A 221 8.10 15.45 7.26
C GLY A 221 6.69 14.88 7.14
N SER A 222 5.72 15.36 7.92
CA SER A 222 4.32 14.99 7.75
C SER A 222 3.71 15.60 6.49
N CYS A 223 2.68 14.97 5.93
CA CYS A 223 1.98 15.50 4.76
C CYS A 223 0.56 15.96 5.06
N TYR A 224 0.12 16.99 4.34
CA TYR A 224 -1.29 17.33 4.19
C TYR A 224 -2.01 16.24 3.38
N HIS A 225 -3.29 16.00 3.69
CA HIS A 225 -4.10 15.10 2.89
C HIS A 225 -4.43 15.71 1.53
N VAL A 226 -5.01 16.92 1.52
CA VAL A 226 -5.47 17.61 0.32
C VAL A 226 -4.73 18.94 0.15
N VAL A 227 -4.20 19.18 -1.05
CA VAL A 227 -3.76 20.50 -1.48
C VAL A 227 -4.59 20.90 -2.69
N ASP A 228 -5.28 22.05 -2.60
CA ASP A 228 -6.05 22.61 -3.71
C ASP A 228 -5.22 23.63 -4.47
N TYR A 229 -5.21 23.49 -5.79
CA TYR A 229 -4.45 24.35 -6.69
C TYR A 229 -5.36 25.18 -7.59
N ASP A 230 -4.84 26.29 -8.05
CA ASP A 230 -5.33 26.91 -9.26
C ASP A 230 -4.76 26.14 -10.46
N PRO A 231 -5.61 25.56 -11.33
CA PRO A 231 -5.16 24.65 -12.39
C PRO A 231 -4.33 25.33 -13.49
N GLU A 232 -4.45 26.66 -13.64
CA GLU A 232 -3.75 27.42 -14.67
C GLU A 232 -2.40 27.94 -14.20
N THR A 233 -2.35 28.47 -12.98
CA THR A 233 -1.14 29.12 -12.42
C THR A 233 -0.31 28.20 -11.55
N GLY A 234 -0.90 27.11 -11.06
CA GLY A 234 -0.29 26.22 -10.09
C GLY A 234 -0.18 26.81 -8.67
N THR A 235 -0.79 27.95 -8.41
CA THR A 235 -0.79 28.56 -7.07
C THR A 235 -1.58 27.69 -6.10
N VAL A 236 -1.01 27.41 -4.93
CA VAL A 236 -1.72 26.72 -3.85
C VAL A 236 -2.81 27.64 -3.30
N ARG A 237 -4.05 27.16 -3.31
CA ARG A 237 -5.21 27.90 -2.80
C ARG A 237 -5.51 27.58 -1.34
N SER A 238 -5.40 26.29 -0.98
CA SER A 238 -5.61 25.83 0.41
C SER A 238 -4.92 24.49 0.64
N ARG A 239 -4.70 24.18 1.92
CA ARG A 239 -4.32 22.86 2.42
C ARG A 239 -5.37 22.40 3.40
N GLN A 240 -5.88 21.20 3.20
CA GLN A 240 -7.04 20.70 3.94
C GLN A 240 -6.95 19.20 4.15
N THR A 241 -7.93 18.67 4.87
CA THR A 241 -8.17 17.23 4.94
C THR A 241 -9.59 16.85 4.48
N ALA A 242 -9.76 15.65 3.98
CA ALA A 242 -11.05 15.03 3.75
C ALA A 242 -11.26 13.82 4.66
N GLN A 243 -10.20 13.05 4.95
CA GLN A 243 -10.26 11.80 5.72
C GLN A 243 -9.51 11.87 7.05
N GLY A 244 -8.64 12.88 7.27
CA GLY A 244 -7.94 13.10 8.53
C GLY A 244 -8.79 13.84 9.57
N TYR A 245 -8.24 13.94 10.77
CA TYR A 245 -8.89 14.56 11.92
C TYR A 245 -9.14 16.07 11.74
N ALA A 246 -8.14 16.80 11.25
CA ALA A 246 -8.19 18.23 11.01
C ALA A 246 -7.25 18.63 9.86
N ASP A 247 -7.41 19.84 9.29
CA ASP A 247 -6.60 20.29 8.15
C ASP A 247 -5.10 20.27 8.45
N GLU A 248 -4.70 20.54 9.69
CA GLU A 248 -3.30 20.51 10.13
C GLU A 248 -2.87 19.16 10.73
N SER A 249 -3.76 18.16 10.82
CA SER A 249 -3.41 16.84 11.36
C SER A 249 -2.64 15.99 10.36
N ALA A 250 -2.06 14.91 10.86
CA ALA A 250 -1.34 13.92 10.06
C ALA A 250 -2.15 12.61 9.99
N TRP A 251 -3.01 12.50 8.99
CA TRP A 251 -3.77 11.30 8.70
C TRP A 251 -2.85 10.09 8.43
N ALA A 252 -2.98 9.01 9.20
CA ALA A 252 -2.01 7.92 9.22
C ALA A 252 -1.85 7.22 7.86
N ARG A 253 -2.95 6.92 7.17
CA ARG A 253 -2.89 6.30 5.85
C ARG A 253 -2.31 7.24 4.79
N GLY A 254 -2.51 8.55 4.92
CA GLY A 254 -1.85 9.53 4.06
C GLY A 254 -0.32 9.49 4.18
N GLN A 255 0.22 9.37 5.40
CA GLN A 255 1.65 9.19 5.61
C GLN A 255 2.15 7.87 4.98
N ALA A 256 1.35 6.80 5.08
CA ALA A 256 1.66 5.51 4.49
C ALA A 256 1.68 5.57 2.95
N TRP A 257 0.72 6.24 2.32
CA TRP A 257 0.71 6.48 0.87
C TRP A 257 1.92 7.31 0.43
N ALA A 258 2.27 8.34 1.20
CA ALA A 258 3.42 9.18 0.89
C ALA A 258 4.73 8.40 0.89
N ILE A 259 5.04 7.63 1.94
CA ILE A 259 6.28 6.86 1.99
C ILE A 259 6.34 5.79 0.89
N TYR A 260 5.22 5.13 0.60
CA TYR A 260 5.15 4.15 -0.48
C TYR A 260 5.36 4.81 -1.84
N GLY A 261 4.62 5.88 -2.14
CA GLY A 261 4.68 6.58 -3.42
C GLY A 261 6.07 7.15 -3.71
N TYR A 262 6.76 7.75 -2.72
CA TYR A 262 8.13 8.23 -2.91
C TYR A 262 9.14 7.10 -3.06
N THR A 263 8.93 5.95 -2.42
CA THR A 263 9.74 4.75 -2.64
C THR A 263 9.60 4.26 -4.08
N VAL A 264 8.38 4.24 -4.62
CA VAL A 264 8.11 3.92 -6.04
C VAL A 264 8.75 4.93 -6.98
N CYS A 265 8.59 6.24 -6.72
CA CYS A 265 9.22 7.28 -7.53
C CYS A 265 10.75 7.11 -7.57
N TYR A 266 11.37 6.77 -6.44
CA TYR A 266 12.81 6.48 -6.41
C TYR A 266 13.17 5.23 -7.24
N ARG A 267 12.37 4.17 -7.21
CA ARG A 267 12.57 2.96 -8.01
C ARG A 267 12.76 3.26 -9.50
N TYR A 268 11.93 4.16 -10.04
CA TYR A 268 11.92 4.46 -11.47
C TYR A 268 12.86 5.59 -11.90
N THR A 269 13.20 6.50 -10.99
CA THR A 269 13.91 7.73 -11.35
C THR A 269 15.32 7.80 -10.80
N HIS A 270 15.60 7.12 -9.69
CA HIS A 270 16.81 7.24 -8.89
C HIS A 270 17.14 8.68 -8.45
N LYS A 271 16.14 9.60 -8.43
CA LYS A 271 16.33 10.96 -7.93
C LYS A 271 16.52 10.94 -6.41
N PRO A 272 17.65 11.46 -5.87
CA PRO A 272 17.95 11.41 -4.44
C PRO A 272 16.85 12.04 -3.59
N GLU A 273 16.20 13.09 -4.07
CA GLU A 273 15.18 13.85 -3.35
C GLU A 273 13.99 12.97 -2.96
N TYR A 274 13.67 11.93 -3.75
CA TYR A 274 12.53 11.06 -3.48
C TYR A 274 12.83 10.06 -2.35
N TRP A 275 14.02 9.47 -2.33
CA TRP A 275 14.36 8.63 -1.18
C TRP A 275 14.62 9.44 0.09
N GLU A 276 15.17 10.65 -0.02
CA GLU A 276 15.33 11.55 1.11
C GLU A 276 13.97 11.90 1.72
N GLN A 277 12.96 12.18 0.87
CA GLN A 277 11.60 12.41 1.35
C GLN A 277 10.99 11.16 2.00
N ALA A 278 11.17 9.99 1.42
CA ALA A 278 10.73 8.74 2.06
C ALA A 278 11.39 8.54 3.45
N CYS A 279 12.66 8.89 3.60
CA CYS A 279 13.37 8.88 4.88
C CYS A 279 12.78 9.89 5.88
N ARG A 280 12.45 11.11 5.45
CA ARG A 280 11.82 12.14 6.31
C ARG A 280 10.44 11.70 6.81
N ILE A 281 9.63 11.09 5.92
CA ILE A 281 8.33 10.53 6.31
C ILE A 281 8.53 9.37 7.30
N TYR A 282 9.50 8.49 7.08
CA TYR A 282 9.86 7.45 8.03
C TYR A 282 10.21 8.03 9.40
N ASP A 283 11.07 9.04 9.43
CA ASP A 283 11.48 9.66 10.69
C ASP A 283 10.28 10.29 11.40
N PHE A 284 9.38 11.00 10.69
CA PHE A 284 8.12 11.50 11.27
C PHE A 284 7.27 10.39 11.89
N ILE A 285 6.99 9.32 11.14
CA ILE A 285 6.13 8.22 11.62
C ILE A 285 6.72 7.58 12.87
N PHE A 286 8.01 7.21 12.84
CA PHE A 286 8.62 6.36 13.88
C PHE A 286 9.26 7.13 15.04
N THR A 287 9.26 8.44 15.00
CA THR A 287 9.58 9.31 16.15
C THR A 287 8.34 10.00 16.73
N ASN A 288 7.17 9.81 16.12
CA ASN A 288 5.92 10.40 16.60
C ASN A 288 5.53 9.79 17.96
N LYS A 289 5.31 10.66 18.94
CA LYS A 289 4.97 10.28 20.32
C LYS A 289 3.63 9.54 20.45
N HIS A 290 2.75 9.68 19.47
CA HIS A 290 1.44 9.05 19.45
C HIS A 290 1.43 7.71 18.70
N LEU A 291 2.55 7.30 18.10
CA LEU A 291 2.67 5.96 17.55
C LEU A 291 2.68 4.94 18.69
N ALA A 292 1.78 3.97 18.61
CA ALA A 292 1.72 2.92 19.62
C ALA A 292 2.96 2.00 19.59
N SER A 293 3.26 1.35 20.71
CA SER A 293 4.46 0.52 20.90
C SER A 293 4.54 -0.70 19.97
N ASP A 294 3.39 -1.17 19.49
CA ASP A 294 3.25 -2.24 18.51
C ASP A 294 3.43 -1.78 17.05
N LEU A 295 3.67 -0.48 16.84
CA LEU A 295 3.86 0.18 15.56
C LEU A 295 2.62 0.15 14.62
N ILE A 296 1.44 -0.16 15.14
CA ILE A 296 0.19 -0.01 14.41
C ILE A 296 -0.35 1.38 14.73
N PRO A 297 -0.49 2.30 13.76
CA PRO A 297 -0.92 3.67 14.04
C PRO A 297 -2.41 3.72 14.42
N TYR A 298 -2.78 4.77 15.13
CA TYR A 298 -4.16 5.22 15.14
C TYR A 298 -4.51 5.83 13.78
N TRP A 299 -5.79 6.00 13.48
CA TRP A 299 -6.25 6.50 12.19
C TRP A 299 -5.69 7.88 11.80
N ASP A 300 -5.35 8.71 12.82
CA ASP A 300 -4.68 9.99 12.66
C ASP A 300 -3.73 10.19 13.86
N TYR A 301 -2.54 10.74 13.61
CA TYR A 301 -1.52 10.93 14.66
C TYR A 301 -1.88 12.05 15.64
N ASP A 302 -2.83 12.93 15.28
CA ASP A 302 -3.26 14.06 16.08
C ASP A 302 -4.70 13.92 16.59
N ALA A 303 -5.29 12.74 16.49
CA ALA A 303 -6.62 12.45 17.03
C ALA A 303 -6.64 12.64 18.56
N LEU A 304 -7.73 13.24 19.06
CA LEU A 304 -7.76 13.76 20.45
C LEU A 304 -7.77 12.71 21.54
N ASN A 305 -8.38 11.54 21.28
CA ASN A 305 -8.62 10.55 22.32
C ASN A 305 -7.57 9.43 22.36
N ILE A 306 -6.41 9.61 21.71
CA ILE A 306 -5.32 8.64 21.81
C ILE A 306 -4.97 8.43 23.30
N PRO A 307 -4.91 7.19 23.80
CA PRO A 307 -4.83 5.90 23.09
C PRO A 307 -6.18 5.19 22.81
N ASN A 308 -7.32 5.83 22.97
CA ASN A 308 -8.65 5.23 22.81
C ASN A 308 -9.25 5.44 21.40
N GLU A 309 -8.44 5.82 20.44
CA GLU A 309 -8.83 5.98 19.03
C GLU A 309 -8.75 4.64 18.27
N PRO A 310 -9.54 4.47 17.20
CA PRO A 310 -9.41 3.33 16.30
C PRO A 310 -8.00 3.21 15.69
N ARG A 311 -7.54 1.96 15.54
CA ARG A 311 -6.29 1.66 14.84
C ARG A 311 -6.54 1.65 13.33
N ASP A 312 -5.53 1.99 12.55
CA ASP A 312 -5.56 1.80 11.10
C ASP A 312 -4.49 0.79 10.66
N VAL A 313 -4.91 -0.47 10.61
CA VAL A 313 -4.08 -1.59 10.18
C VAL A 313 -3.69 -1.46 8.72
N SER A 314 -4.51 -0.82 7.88
CA SER A 314 -4.18 -0.59 6.48
C SER A 314 -2.94 0.30 6.33
N ALA A 315 -2.85 1.38 7.12
CA ALA A 315 -1.67 2.25 7.12
C ALA A 315 -0.39 1.50 7.54
N ALA A 316 -0.50 0.59 8.52
CA ALA A 316 0.62 -0.25 8.93
C ALA A 316 1.07 -1.22 7.83
N ALA A 317 0.14 -1.89 7.15
CA ALA A 317 0.44 -2.84 6.08
C ALA A 317 1.12 -2.15 4.88
N ILE A 318 0.58 -1.00 4.45
CA ILE A 318 1.17 -0.17 3.38
C ILE A 318 2.59 0.26 3.76
N THR A 319 2.77 0.74 4.99
CA THR A 319 4.08 1.18 5.48
C THR A 319 5.08 0.01 5.52
N ALA A 320 4.67 -1.17 5.99
CA ALA A 320 5.53 -2.36 6.01
C ALA A 320 5.99 -2.75 4.60
N ALA A 321 5.07 -2.77 3.63
CA ALA A 321 5.38 -3.05 2.23
C ALA A 321 6.38 -2.03 1.67
N ALA A 322 6.15 -0.73 1.89
CA ALA A 322 7.07 0.33 1.48
C ALA A 322 8.46 0.19 2.09
N LEU A 323 8.55 -0.12 3.39
CA LEU A 323 9.83 -0.24 4.10
C LEU A 323 10.66 -1.45 3.67
N TYR A 324 10.03 -2.57 3.33
CA TYR A 324 10.76 -3.69 2.74
C TYR A 324 11.41 -3.27 1.43
N GLU A 325 10.71 -2.57 0.55
CA GLU A 325 11.30 -2.08 -0.69
C GLU A 325 12.37 -1.03 -0.46
N LEU A 326 12.09 0.00 0.36
CA LEU A 326 13.06 1.05 0.67
C LEU A 326 14.36 0.48 1.23
N SER A 327 14.28 -0.62 2.00
CA SER A 327 15.45 -1.31 2.56
C SER A 327 16.35 -1.98 1.52
N MET A 328 15.86 -2.19 0.28
CA MET A 328 16.69 -2.73 -0.82
C MET A 328 17.63 -1.68 -1.40
N TYR A 329 17.22 -0.42 -1.38
CA TYR A 329 18.00 0.70 -1.93
C TYR A 329 18.98 1.28 -0.92
N LEU A 330 18.70 1.14 0.36
CA LEU A 330 19.48 1.74 1.44
C LEU A 330 20.09 0.65 2.34
N PRO A 331 21.42 0.63 2.55
CA PRO A 331 22.06 -0.40 3.37
C PRO A 331 21.71 -0.29 4.86
N ASN A 332 20.91 0.69 5.25
CA ASN A 332 20.50 0.89 6.63
C ASN A 332 19.48 -0.16 7.07
N ARG A 333 19.88 -1.03 7.98
CA ARG A 333 19.05 -2.12 8.51
C ARG A 333 17.79 -1.66 9.26
N ARG A 334 17.65 -0.35 9.58
CA ARG A 334 16.51 0.16 10.37
C ARG A 334 15.18 -0.07 9.67
N TYR A 335 15.09 0.17 8.36
CA TYR A 335 13.85 0.04 7.59
C TYR A 335 13.32 -1.39 7.60
N LYS A 336 14.19 -2.36 7.27
CA LYS A 336 13.82 -3.78 7.33
C LYS A 336 13.41 -4.20 8.74
N LYS A 337 14.16 -3.79 9.78
CA LYS A 337 13.82 -4.12 11.18
C LYS A 337 12.46 -3.58 11.59
N THR A 338 12.12 -2.37 11.14
CA THR A 338 10.83 -1.76 11.42
C THR A 338 9.71 -2.48 10.68
N ALA A 339 9.90 -2.81 9.39
CA ALA A 339 8.97 -3.63 8.62
C ALA A 339 8.73 -5.01 9.27
N ASP A 340 9.80 -5.67 9.73
CA ASP A 340 9.71 -6.96 10.45
C ASP A 340 8.87 -6.83 11.75
N LYS A 341 8.99 -5.72 12.49
CA LYS A 341 8.19 -5.49 13.70
C LYS A 341 6.71 -5.24 13.39
N ILE A 342 6.43 -4.39 12.39
CA ILE A 342 5.06 -4.13 11.96
C ILE A 342 4.40 -5.44 11.51
N LEU A 343 5.09 -6.21 10.65
CA LEU A 343 4.56 -7.48 10.16
C LEU A 343 4.33 -8.48 11.30
N ALA A 344 5.21 -8.53 12.30
CA ALA A 344 5.02 -9.36 13.49
C ALA A 344 3.79 -8.92 14.30
N SER A 345 3.55 -7.62 14.47
CA SER A 345 2.34 -7.09 15.14
C SER A 345 1.07 -7.46 14.37
N LEU A 346 1.06 -7.23 13.04
CA LEU A 346 -0.06 -7.59 12.16
C LEU A 346 -0.38 -9.09 12.17
N SER A 347 0.63 -9.93 12.45
CA SER A 347 0.49 -11.39 12.52
C SER A 347 -0.09 -11.91 13.83
N THR A 348 -0.29 -11.05 14.82
CA THR A 348 -0.85 -11.45 16.13
C THR A 348 -2.38 -11.59 16.05
N PRO A 349 -3.01 -12.35 16.97
CA PRO A 349 -4.46 -12.43 17.07
C PRO A 349 -5.16 -11.09 17.35
N ALA A 350 -4.43 -10.05 17.73
CA ALA A 350 -4.97 -8.70 17.91
C ALA A 350 -5.35 -8.04 16.56
N TYR A 351 -4.71 -8.45 15.47
CA TYR A 351 -4.90 -7.82 14.16
C TYR A 351 -5.18 -8.82 13.03
N ARG A 352 -4.79 -10.10 13.19
CA ARG A 352 -5.06 -11.16 12.22
C ARG A 352 -6.23 -12.00 12.67
N ALA A 353 -7.26 -12.09 11.84
CA ALA A 353 -8.45 -12.89 12.09
C ALA A 353 -8.13 -14.39 12.10
N LYS A 354 -8.91 -15.14 12.87
CA LYS A 354 -8.93 -16.60 12.76
C LYS A 354 -9.63 -17.02 11.46
N VAL A 355 -9.25 -18.19 10.94
CA VAL A 355 -9.85 -18.75 9.74
C VAL A 355 -11.37 -18.90 9.95
N GLY A 356 -12.15 -18.35 9.01
CA GLY A 356 -13.61 -18.37 9.01
C GLY A 356 -14.26 -17.18 9.72
N GLU A 357 -13.49 -16.34 10.43
CA GLU A 357 -13.97 -15.10 11.05
C GLU A 357 -13.76 -13.88 10.14
N ASN A 358 -14.22 -12.70 10.57
CA ASN A 358 -13.99 -11.39 9.93
C ASN A 358 -14.43 -11.34 8.45
N GLY A 359 -15.53 -12.01 8.08
CA GLY A 359 -16.00 -12.07 6.69
C GLY A 359 -15.02 -12.75 5.72
N ASN A 360 -14.02 -13.43 6.25
CA ASN A 360 -12.89 -14.05 5.56
C ASN A 360 -11.81 -13.05 5.05
N PHE A 361 -11.80 -11.81 5.54
CA PHE A 361 -10.64 -10.94 5.42
C PHE A 361 -9.52 -11.37 6.38
N ILE A 362 -8.26 -11.09 6.02
CA ILE A 362 -7.08 -11.51 6.81
C ILE A 362 -6.93 -10.60 8.03
N LEU A 363 -6.96 -9.28 7.81
CA LEU A 363 -6.69 -8.28 8.82
C LEU A 363 -7.97 -7.62 9.34
N MET A 364 -7.95 -7.27 10.62
CA MET A 364 -9.01 -6.54 11.35
C MET A 364 -8.56 -5.10 11.63
N HIS A 365 -9.49 -4.26 12.09
CA HIS A 365 -9.18 -2.96 12.71
C HIS A 365 -8.54 -1.93 11.76
N SER A 366 -9.13 -1.72 10.60
CA SER A 366 -8.77 -0.61 9.69
C SER A 366 -9.82 0.51 9.74
N VAL A 367 -9.44 1.68 9.24
CA VAL A 367 -10.33 2.85 9.14
C VAL A 367 -10.33 3.40 7.72
N GLY A 368 -11.48 3.43 7.06
CA GLY A 368 -11.68 4.09 5.79
C GLY A 368 -11.69 5.62 5.96
N SER A 369 -12.73 6.15 6.61
CA SER A 369 -12.84 7.60 6.85
C SER A 369 -13.79 7.91 8.02
N ILE A 370 -13.25 8.33 9.15
CA ILE A 370 -14.06 8.77 10.31
C ILE A 370 -14.89 10.03 9.98
N PRO A 371 -14.35 11.07 9.32
CA PRO A 371 -15.16 12.24 8.96
C PRO A 371 -16.39 11.94 8.10
N HIS A 372 -16.36 10.84 7.34
CA HIS A 372 -17.50 10.39 6.52
C HIS A 372 -18.32 9.28 7.18
N ASN A 373 -18.00 8.90 8.43
CA ASN A 373 -18.58 7.75 9.13
C ASN A 373 -18.58 6.47 8.26
N ALA A 374 -17.47 6.25 7.56
CA ALA A 374 -17.33 5.16 6.61
C ALA A 374 -16.18 4.22 7.00
N GLU A 375 -16.50 2.93 7.09
CA GLU A 375 -15.51 1.87 7.27
C GLU A 375 -14.64 2.08 8.54
N VAL A 376 -15.27 2.23 9.70
CA VAL A 376 -14.59 2.47 10.99
C VAL A 376 -14.45 1.15 11.74
N ASP A 377 -13.21 0.79 12.08
CA ASP A 377 -12.86 -0.43 12.82
C ASP A 377 -13.35 -1.72 12.16
N VAL A 378 -13.13 -1.84 10.85
CA VAL A 378 -13.54 -2.96 10.00
C VAL A 378 -12.36 -3.50 9.17
N PRO A 379 -12.47 -4.71 8.57
CA PRO A 379 -11.50 -5.16 7.58
C PRO A 379 -11.58 -4.33 6.31
N LEU A 380 -10.44 -4.16 5.63
CA LEU A 380 -10.39 -3.49 4.33
C LEU A 380 -9.55 -4.34 3.36
N ASN A 381 -10.04 -4.54 2.14
CA ASN A 381 -9.37 -5.38 1.14
C ASN A 381 -7.96 -4.90 0.78
N TYR A 382 -7.70 -3.59 0.85
CA TYR A 382 -6.36 -3.06 0.63
C TYR A 382 -5.41 -3.28 1.83
N ALA A 383 -5.92 -3.44 3.04
CA ALA A 383 -5.09 -3.88 4.17
C ALA A 383 -4.54 -5.29 3.92
N ASP A 384 -5.40 -6.21 3.48
CA ASP A 384 -5.02 -7.56 3.10
C ASP A 384 -4.01 -7.58 1.95
N TYR A 385 -4.28 -6.77 0.91
CA TYR A 385 -3.40 -6.66 -0.25
C TYR A 385 -1.97 -6.26 0.14
N TYR A 386 -1.81 -5.18 0.88
CA TYR A 386 -0.47 -4.71 1.28
C TYR A 386 0.18 -5.60 2.32
N PHE A 387 -0.59 -6.32 3.13
CA PHE A 387 -0.06 -7.36 4.00
C PHE A 387 0.55 -8.52 3.20
N LEU A 388 -0.16 -9.00 2.18
CA LEU A 388 0.34 -10.05 1.28
C LEU A 388 1.57 -9.57 0.50
N GLU A 389 1.59 -8.33 0.04
CA GLU A 389 2.76 -7.72 -0.59
C GLU A 389 3.96 -7.67 0.37
N ALA A 390 3.75 -7.25 1.62
CA ALA A 390 4.80 -7.22 2.62
C ALA A 390 5.36 -8.63 2.91
N LEU A 391 4.50 -9.64 3.01
CA LEU A 391 4.92 -11.05 3.14
C LEU A 391 5.74 -11.51 1.93
N SER A 392 5.30 -11.17 0.72
CA SER A 392 6.01 -11.49 -0.51
C SER A 392 7.40 -10.86 -0.56
N ARG A 393 7.50 -9.56 -0.32
CA ARG A 393 8.77 -8.82 -0.28
C ARG A 393 9.72 -9.38 0.78
N LYS A 394 9.21 -9.65 1.98
CA LYS A 394 10.01 -10.27 3.04
C LYS A 394 10.58 -11.62 2.59
N ARG A 395 9.74 -12.49 2.03
CA ARG A 395 10.17 -13.82 1.58
C ARG A 395 11.23 -13.75 0.48
N GLU A 396 11.06 -12.86 -0.51
CA GLU A 396 12.05 -12.66 -1.57
C GLU A 396 13.39 -12.16 -1.03
N MET A 397 13.39 -11.22 -0.08
CA MET A 397 14.62 -10.75 0.56
C MET A 397 15.33 -11.88 1.33
N GLU A 398 14.60 -12.76 2.00
CA GLU A 398 15.17 -13.89 2.75
C GLU A 398 15.78 -14.94 1.82
N LYS A 399 15.15 -15.23 0.66
CA LYS A 399 15.72 -16.10 -0.37
C LYS A 399 17.05 -15.56 -0.91
N GLN A 400 17.13 -14.26 -1.22
CA GLN A 400 18.35 -13.62 -1.74
C GLN A 400 19.52 -13.70 -0.74
N VAL A 401 19.26 -13.59 0.57
CA VAL A 401 20.28 -13.73 1.63
C VAL A 401 20.81 -15.16 1.69
N VAL A 402 19.97 -16.16 1.46
CA VAL A 402 20.38 -17.57 1.44
C VAL A 402 21.28 -17.85 0.24
N CYS A 403 20.88 -17.41 -0.96
CA CYS A 403 21.68 -17.62 -2.18
C CYS A 403 23.08 -16.96 -2.08
N LYS A 404 23.18 -15.75 -1.51
CA LYS A 404 24.46 -15.06 -1.32
C LYS A 404 25.40 -15.71 -0.28
N LYS A 405 24.90 -16.61 0.56
CA LYS A 405 25.73 -17.34 1.55
C LYS A 405 26.19 -18.70 1.07
N VAL A 406 25.64 -19.19 -0.04
CA VAL A 406 25.97 -20.49 -0.65
C VAL A 406 27.00 -20.36 -1.77
N LEU A 407 27.20 -19.13 -2.28
CA LEU A 407 28.27 -18.74 -3.21
C LEU A 407 29.45 -18.13 -2.42
#